data_0320a30c924e33eac2245ddc56b01c16
#
_entry.id   0320a30c924e33eac2245ddc56b01c16
#
_cell.length_a   1.000
_cell.length_b   1.000
_cell.length_c   1.000
_cell.angle_alpha   90.00
_cell.angle_beta   90.00
_cell.angle_gamma   90.00
#
_symmetry.space_group_name_H-M   'P 1'
#
loop_
_entity.id
_entity.type
_entity.pdbx_description
1 polymer ?
#
loop_
_entity_poly.entity_id
_entity_poly.type
_entity_poly.pdbx_seq_one_letter_code
_entity_poly.pdbx_strand_id
1 'polypeptide(L)'
;MKKIGFLSFGHWSNHPAYKTRTASDTLLQSIDLAVAAEEIGLDGAYFRVHHFAAQLASPFPLLSAIGAKTSKIEIGTGVIDMRYENPLYMVEDAGAADLISRGRLQLGISRGSPEQVIDGWRYFGYEPAEGETDSDMGRRKALEFLDKLKGVGFAQPNPYPMFPNPPGLLRLEPHSPGLRERIWWGAASNATAVWAAEQGMLLQSSTLKFDESGKPFHIQQAEQIRLYKEAWKKAGHQREPRVSVSRSIFALMNDQDRLYFGRDVNGTDKIGMIEADKRAIFGKSYAGEPDQLIKELAKDEAIQEADTVLLTIPNTLGVDYNVHVLSSILKHVAPGLGWR
;
A
#
# COMPACT_ATOMS: atom_id res chain seq x y z
N MET A 1 19.72 5.46 -4.40
CA MET A 1 18.51 6.13 -4.93
C MET A 1 17.29 5.50 -4.28
N LYS A 2 16.29 6.27 -3.88
CA LYS A 2 15.02 5.77 -3.35
C LYS A 2 14.02 5.53 -4.48
N LYS A 3 13.16 4.52 -4.34
CA LYS A 3 11.98 4.43 -5.19
C LYS A 3 10.94 5.45 -4.74
N ILE A 4 10.32 6.12 -5.68
CA ILE A 4 9.25 7.10 -5.44
C ILE A 4 7.98 6.61 -6.14
N GLY A 5 6.93 6.37 -5.38
CA GLY A 5 5.62 6.02 -5.90
C GLY A 5 4.56 7.00 -5.41
N PHE A 6 3.34 6.87 -5.91
CA PHE A 6 2.19 7.51 -5.30
C PHE A 6 1.28 6.52 -4.58
N LEU A 7 0.54 7.00 -3.59
CA LEU A 7 -0.56 6.30 -2.92
C LEU A 7 -1.84 7.09 -3.11
N SER A 8 -2.79 6.52 -3.84
CA SER A 8 -4.14 7.07 -4.01
C SER A 8 -5.11 6.44 -3.01
N PHE A 9 -5.91 7.28 -2.34
CA PHE A 9 -7.00 6.82 -1.50
C PHE A 9 -8.26 6.50 -2.31
N GLY A 10 -8.31 6.93 -3.58
CA GLY A 10 -9.40 6.62 -4.49
C GLY A 10 -10.76 7.18 -4.10
N HIS A 11 -10.79 8.33 -3.44
CA HIS A 11 -12.04 8.97 -3.05
C HIS A 11 -12.84 9.47 -4.25
N TRP A 12 -14.16 9.33 -4.15
CA TRP A 12 -15.08 10.06 -5.01
C TRP A 12 -16.21 10.68 -4.20
N SER A 13 -16.72 11.79 -4.68
CA SER A 13 -17.90 12.46 -4.09
C SER A 13 -18.52 13.38 -5.12
N ASN A 14 -19.84 13.46 -5.15
CA ASN A 14 -20.56 14.39 -6.04
C ASN A 14 -20.43 15.84 -5.55
N HIS A 15 -19.19 16.29 -5.32
CA HIS A 15 -18.88 17.67 -4.97
C HIS A 15 -18.44 18.45 -6.22
N PRO A 16 -18.95 19.68 -6.46
CA PRO A 16 -18.65 20.44 -7.69
C PRO A 16 -17.16 20.67 -7.96
N ALA A 17 -16.35 20.81 -6.91
CA ALA A 17 -14.90 21.02 -7.03
C ALA A 17 -14.11 19.74 -7.35
N TYR A 18 -14.71 18.55 -7.23
CA TYR A 18 -14.02 17.29 -7.45
C TYR A 18 -14.06 16.87 -8.92
N LYS A 19 -12.95 16.31 -9.39
CA LYS A 19 -12.81 15.68 -10.70
C LYS A 19 -13.19 14.19 -10.67
N THR A 20 -13.11 13.56 -9.50
CA THR A 20 -13.62 12.20 -9.25
C THR A 20 -14.98 12.29 -8.55
N ARG A 21 -16.04 12.45 -9.33
CA ARG A 21 -17.42 12.64 -8.82
C ARG A 21 -18.16 11.33 -8.65
N THR A 22 -17.78 10.32 -9.39
CA THR A 22 -18.36 8.97 -9.39
C THR A 22 -17.27 7.91 -9.19
N ALA A 23 -17.70 6.68 -8.86
CA ALA A 23 -16.79 5.53 -8.83
C ALA A 23 -16.11 5.28 -10.18
N SER A 24 -16.85 5.47 -11.29
CA SER A 24 -16.30 5.35 -12.65
C SER A 24 -15.18 6.34 -12.90
N ASP A 25 -15.38 7.62 -12.53
CA ASP A 25 -14.34 8.64 -12.69
C ASP A 25 -13.08 8.24 -11.94
N THR A 26 -13.21 7.77 -10.70
CA THR A 26 -12.07 7.36 -9.88
C THR A 26 -11.32 6.18 -10.47
N LEU A 27 -12.02 5.15 -10.96
CA LEU A 27 -11.39 3.98 -11.57
C LEU A 27 -10.65 4.36 -12.85
N LEU A 28 -11.29 5.08 -13.77
CA LEU A 28 -10.68 5.46 -15.05
C LEU A 28 -9.51 6.43 -14.84
N GLN A 29 -9.67 7.46 -14.02
CA GLN A 29 -8.59 8.41 -13.71
C GLN A 29 -7.42 7.75 -12.95
N SER A 30 -7.67 6.68 -12.18
CA SER A 30 -6.59 5.90 -11.55
C SER A 30 -5.72 5.19 -12.58
N ILE A 31 -6.32 4.68 -13.66
CA ILE A 31 -5.59 4.07 -14.79
C ILE A 31 -4.79 5.15 -15.52
N ASP A 32 -5.43 6.26 -15.88
CA ASP A 32 -4.78 7.36 -16.62
C ASP A 32 -3.62 7.96 -15.80
N LEU A 33 -3.81 8.14 -14.50
CA LEU A 33 -2.76 8.65 -13.62
C LEU A 33 -1.56 7.69 -13.52
N ALA A 34 -1.79 6.37 -13.46
CA ALA A 34 -0.71 5.40 -13.41
C ALA A 34 0.12 5.41 -14.71
N VAL A 35 -0.52 5.58 -15.87
CA VAL A 35 0.16 5.74 -17.15
C VAL A 35 0.98 7.02 -17.16
N ALA A 36 0.38 8.16 -16.81
CA ALA A 36 1.08 9.44 -16.75
C ALA A 36 2.22 9.44 -15.71
N ALA A 37 2.06 8.74 -14.58
CA ALA A 37 3.11 8.58 -13.58
C ALA A 37 4.30 7.80 -14.11
N GLU A 38 4.08 6.74 -14.91
CA GLU A 38 5.16 6.03 -15.60
C GLU A 38 5.90 6.96 -16.59
N GLU A 39 5.16 7.76 -17.35
CA GLU A 39 5.74 8.69 -18.34
C GLU A 39 6.65 9.75 -17.70
N ILE A 40 6.29 10.25 -16.52
CA ILE A 40 7.14 11.20 -15.78
C ILE A 40 8.26 10.56 -14.97
N GLY A 41 8.35 9.21 -14.98
CA GLY A 41 9.43 8.46 -14.36
C GLY A 41 9.21 8.10 -12.88
N LEU A 42 7.98 8.01 -12.40
CA LEU A 42 7.68 7.42 -11.09
C LEU A 42 7.95 5.91 -11.09
N ASP A 43 8.33 5.39 -9.92
CA ASP A 43 8.63 3.96 -9.75
C ASP A 43 7.42 3.12 -9.35
N GLY A 44 6.35 3.71 -8.79
CA GLY A 44 5.22 2.94 -8.29
C GLY A 44 3.88 3.67 -8.25
N ALA A 45 2.80 2.92 -8.48
CA ALA A 45 1.41 3.36 -8.39
C ALA A 45 0.67 2.43 -7.40
N TYR A 46 0.30 2.98 -6.24
CA TYR A 46 -0.33 2.21 -5.16
C TYR A 46 -1.71 2.76 -4.84
N PHE A 47 -2.63 1.85 -4.52
CA PHE A 47 -4.04 2.16 -4.28
C PHE A 47 -4.48 1.61 -2.92
N ARG A 48 -5.14 2.44 -2.13
CA ARG A 48 -5.78 2.02 -0.89
C ARG A 48 -7.06 1.25 -1.21
N VAL A 49 -7.36 0.25 -0.38
CA VAL A 49 -8.56 -0.58 -0.50
C VAL A 49 -9.40 -0.42 0.77
N HIS A 50 -10.67 -0.03 0.61
CA HIS A 50 -11.63 0.08 1.71
C HIS A 50 -13.01 -0.39 1.26
N HIS A 51 -13.63 -1.25 2.07
CA HIS A 51 -14.99 -1.72 1.85
C HIS A 51 -16.03 -0.73 2.40
N PHE A 52 -17.22 -0.71 1.82
CA PHE A 52 -18.36 0.14 2.22
C PHE A 52 -18.08 1.66 2.20
N ALA A 53 -16.96 2.10 1.73
CA ALA A 53 -16.58 3.50 1.60
C ALA A 53 -16.73 3.99 0.16
N ALA A 54 -16.89 5.30 -0.03
CA ALA A 54 -16.77 5.93 -1.34
C ALA A 54 -15.28 6.03 -1.75
N GLN A 55 -14.63 4.87 -1.85
CA GLN A 55 -13.23 4.63 -2.17
C GLN A 55 -13.09 3.36 -3.02
N LEU A 56 -11.88 3.09 -3.51
CA LEU A 56 -11.59 1.84 -4.23
C LEU A 56 -11.69 0.64 -3.30
N ALA A 57 -12.36 -0.44 -3.72
CA ALA A 57 -12.60 -1.64 -2.93
C ALA A 57 -12.19 -2.95 -3.63
N SER A 58 -12.13 -2.99 -4.97
CA SER A 58 -11.80 -4.17 -5.76
C SER A 58 -10.48 -3.94 -6.50
N PRO A 59 -9.33 -4.33 -5.93
CA PRO A 59 -8.03 -3.95 -6.47
C PRO A 59 -7.65 -4.67 -7.77
N PHE A 60 -7.91 -5.97 -7.91
CA PHE A 60 -7.35 -6.78 -8.99
C PHE A 60 -7.79 -6.37 -10.40
N PRO A 61 -9.07 -6.03 -10.67
CA PRO A 61 -9.46 -5.49 -11.98
C PRO A 61 -8.72 -4.21 -12.34
N LEU A 62 -8.56 -3.28 -11.37
CA LEU A 62 -7.85 -2.02 -11.55
C LEU A 62 -6.36 -2.26 -11.81
N LEU A 63 -5.70 -3.08 -10.98
CA LEU A 63 -4.27 -3.39 -11.12
C LEU A 63 -3.97 -4.11 -12.43
N SER A 64 -4.85 -5.02 -12.87
CA SER A 64 -4.74 -5.70 -14.16
C SER A 64 -4.86 -4.73 -15.34
N ALA A 65 -5.81 -3.80 -15.29
CA ALA A 65 -5.98 -2.78 -16.32
C ALA A 65 -4.74 -1.85 -16.40
N ILE A 66 -4.23 -1.40 -15.26
CA ILE A 66 -2.99 -0.62 -15.19
C ILE A 66 -1.79 -1.44 -15.69
N GLY A 67 -1.69 -2.71 -15.26
CA GLY A 67 -0.63 -3.62 -15.67
C GLY A 67 -0.55 -3.83 -17.19
N ALA A 68 -1.71 -3.88 -17.86
CA ALA A 68 -1.82 -3.99 -19.31
C ALA A 68 -1.46 -2.68 -20.05
N LYS A 69 -1.66 -1.52 -19.42
CA LYS A 69 -1.41 -0.19 -20.00
C LYS A 69 -0.01 0.35 -19.74
N THR A 70 0.72 -0.22 -18.79
CA THR A 70 2.06 0.23 -18.35
C THR A 70 3.10 -0.85 -18.60
N SER A 71 4.38 -0.51 -18.51
CA SER A 71 5.48 -1.45 -18.82
C SER A 71 6.60 -1.51 -17.77
N LYS A 72 6.73 -0.49 -16.92
CA LYS A 72 7.87 -0.34 -15.98
C LYS A 72 7.42 -0.10 -14.54
N ILE A 73 6.40 0.72 -14.33
CA ILE A 73 5.95 1.15 -13.00
C ILE A 73 5.50 -0.05 -12.16
N GLU A 74 5.95 -0.13 -10.92
CA GLU A 74 5.41 -1.07 -9.93
C GLU A 74 3.94 -0.71 -9.65
N ILE A 75 3.08 -1.70 -9.53
CA ILE A 75 1.66 -1.49 -9.24
C ILE A 75 1.29 -2.25 -7.96
N GLY A 76 0.49 -1.67 -7.09
CA GLY A 76 0.22 -2.34 -5.84
C GLY A 76 -0.92 -1.77 -5.01
N THR A 77 -1.04 -2.31 -3.81
CA THR A 77 -2.03 -1.87 -2.83
C THR A 77 -1.38 -1.35 -1.56
N GLY A 78 -2.05 -0.44 -0.91
CA GLY A 78 -1.60 0.11 0.37
C GLY A 78 -2.78 0.37 1.31
N VAL A 79 -3.48 -0.70 1.79
CA VAL A 79 -3.33 -2.16 1.70
C VAL A 79 -4.69 -2.85 1.52
N ILE A 80 -4.71 -4.16 1.24
CA ILE A 80 -5.92 -5.00 1.29
C ILE A 80 -6.14 -5.49 2.73
N ASP A 81 -7.38 -5.48 3.19
CA ASP A 81 -7.78 -6.05 4.48
C ASP A 81 -8.10 -7.55 4.34
N MET A 82 -7.23 -8.40 4.87
CA MET A 82 -7.36 -9.85 4.77
C MET A 82 -8.60 -10.43 5.47
N ARG A 83 -9.27 -9.66 6.33
CA ARG A 83 -10.53 -10.12 6.95
C ARG A 83 -11.64 -10.31 5.93
N TYR A 84 -11.63 -9.53 4.84
CA TYR A 84 -12.62 -9.56 3.76
C TYR A 84 -12.30 -10.55 2.65
N GLU A 85 -11.08 -11.10 2.61
CA GLU A 85 -10.60 -11.88 1.47
C GLU A 85 -10.84 -13.39 1.63
N ASN A 86 -11.05 -14.06 0.50
CA ASN A 86 -10.85 -15.51 0.40
C ASN A 86 -9.41 -15.75 -0.05
N PRO A 87 -8.56 -16.40 0.75
CA PRO A 87 -7.15 -16.57 0.41
C PRO A 87 -6.91 -17.29 -0.92
N LEU A 88 -7.75 -18.28 -1.28
CA LEU A 88 -7.58 -19.08 -2.49
C LEU A 88 -7.94 -18.27 -3.75
N TYR A 89 -9.10 -17.61 -3.76
CA TYR A 89 -9.44 -16.68 -4.86
C TYR A 89 -8.42 -15.56 -5.01
N MET A 90 -7.92 -15.06 -3.88
CA MET A 90 -6.91 -14.00 -3.91
C MET A 90 -5.58 -14.48 -4.54
N VAL A 91 -5.20 -15.76 -4.39
CA VAL A 91 -4.02 -16.31 -5.07
C VAL A 91 -4.22 -16.32 -6.58
N GLU A 92 -5.40 -16.74 -7.07
CA GLU A 92 -5.73 -16.77 -8.50
C GLU A 92 -5.76 -15.35 -9.09
N ASP A 93 -6.46 -14.41 -8.43
CA ASP A 93 -6.56 -13.02 -8.87
C ASP A 93 -5.20 -12.32 -8.88
N ALA A 94 -4.42 -12.49 -7.81
CA ALA A 94 -3.08 -11.91 -7.69
C ALA A 94 -2.12 -12.53 -8.72
N GLY A 95 -2.19 -13.83 -8.95
CA GLY A 95 -1.42 -14.52 -9.98
C GLY A 95 -1.73 -13.98 -11.38
N ALA A 96 -3.01 -13.83 -11.71
CA ALA A 96 -3.45 -13.27 -12.99
C ALA A 96 -2.98 -11.80 -13.15
N ALA A 97 -3.18 -10.96 -12.14
CA ALA A 97 -2.77 -9.54 -12.16
C ALA A 97 -1.24 -9.41 -12.31
N ASP A 98 -0.48 -10.26 -11.64
CA ASP A 98 0.98 -10.23 -11.72
C ASP A 98 1.51 -10.67 -13.08
N LEU A 99 0.95 -11.72 -13.66
CA LEU A 99 1.30 -12.17 -15.01
C LEU A 99 0.94 -11.12 -16.08
N ILE A 100 -0.23 -10.49 -15.98
CA ILE A 100 -0.64 -9.39 -16.87
C ILE A 100 0.36 -8.23 -16.74
N SER A 101 0.76 -7.89 -15.54
CA SER A 101 1.74 -6.83 -15.26
C SER A 101 3.20 -7.26 -15.47
N ARG A 102 3.45 -8.48 -15.89
CA ARG A 102 4.80 -9.03 -16.14
C ARG A 102 5.71 -8.96 -14.91
N GLY A 103 5.20 -9.38 -13.76
CA GLY A 103 5.95 -9.48 -12.51
C GLY A 103 6.17 -8.15 -11.77
N ARG A 104 5.32 -7.13 -12.00
CA ARG A 104 5.44 -5.81 -11.35
C ARG A 104 4.50 -5.58 -10.17
N LEU A 105 3.67 -6.57 -9.83
CA LEU A 105 2.74 -6.46 -8.72
C LEU A 105 3.48 -6.42 -7.38
N GLN A 106 3.15 -5.44 -6.55
CA GLN A 106 3.64 -5.22 -5.19
C GLN A 106 2.44 -5.21 -4.25
N LEU A 107 2.02 -6.37 -3.78
CA LEU A 107 0.73 -6.52 -3.13
C LEU A 107 0.83 -6.27 -1.62
N GLY A 108 0.32 -5.14 -1.17
CA GLY A 108 0.21 -4.79 0.25
C GLY A 108 -1.06 -5.37 0.87
N ILE A 109 -0.91 -6.08 1.97
CA ILE A 109 -1.99 -6.68 2.77
C ILE A 109 -1.86 -6.28 4.23
N SER A 110 -2.92 -6.42 5.01
CA SER A 110 -2.91 -6.22 6.47
C SER A 110 -4.00 -7.03 7.16
N ARG A 111 -4.02 -6.95 8.49
CA ARG A 111 -5.13 -7.48 9.30
C ARG A 111 -6.35 -6.56 9.33
N GLY A 112 -6.29 -5.44 8.62
CA GLY A 112 -7.32 -4.43 8.58
C GLY A 112 -7.16 -3.29 9.58
N SER A 113 -7.98 -2.29 9.37
CA SER A 113 -8.19 -1.11 10.23
C SER A 113 -9.69 -0.97 10.49
N PRO A 114 -10.13 -0.07 11.38
CA PRO A 114 -11.55 0.25 11.48
C PRO A 114 -12.14 0.67 10.12
N GLU A 115 -13.24 0.04 9.73
CA GLU A 115 -13.96 0.28 8.49
C GLU A 115 -15.25 1.07 8.74
N GLN A 116 -15.98 1.41 7.66
CA GLN A 116 -17.24 2.16 7.75
C GLN A 116 -18.37 1.35 8.40
N VAL A 117 -18.28 0.03 8.35
CA VAL A 117 -19.29 -0.90 8.89
C VAL A 117 -18.67 -1.74 10.00
N ILE A 118 -19.37 -1.84 11.12
CA ILE A 118 -18.96 -2.71 12.22
C ILE A 118 -19.01 -4.16 11.74
N ASP A 119 -17.91 -4.90 11.94
CA ASP A 119 -17.76 -6.30 11.55
C ASP A 119 -18.14 -6.58 10.09
N GLY A 120 -17.79 -5.65 9.19
CA GLY A 120 -18.18 -5.67 7.78
C GLY A 120 -17.84 -6.97 7.04
N TRP A 121 -16.80 -7.70 7.46
CA TRP A 121 -16.41 -9.00 6.90
C TRP A 121 -17.52 -10.07 7.04
N ARG A 122 -18.45 -9.95 8.00
CA ARG A 122 -19.60 -10.88 8.15
C ARG A 122 -20.52 -10.84 6.95
N TYR A 123 -20.69 -9.68 6.32
CA TYR A 123 -21.48 -9.54 5.08
C TYR A 123 -20.84 -10.25 3.88
N PHE A 124 -19.53 -10.54 3.97
CA PHE A 124 -18.79 -11.33 2.98
C PHE A 124 -18.74 -12.83 3.35
N GLY A 125 -19.44 -13.24 4.40
CA GLY A 125 -19.54 -14.62 4.83
C GLY A 125 -18.37 -15.10 5.68
N TYR A 126 -17.60 -14.18 6.30
CA TYR A 126 -16.46 -14.55 7.14
C TYR A 126 -16.75 -14.30 8.62
N GLU A 127 -16.22 -15.20 9.44
CA GLU A 127 -16.26 -15.10 10.90
C GLU A 127 -14.94 -15.60 11.49
N PRO A 128 -14.47 -14.99 12.60
CA PRO A 128 -13.39 -15.56 13.38
C PRO A 128 -13.77 -16.95 13.89
N ALA A 129 -12.81 -17.85 13.99
CA ALA A 129 -13.01 -19.15 14.62
C ALA A 129 -13.26 -18.99 16.14
N GLU A 130 -13.69 -20.05 16.80
CA GLU A 130 -13.90 -20.02 18.26
C GLU A 130 -12.60 -19.65 18.98
N GLY A 131 -12.65 -18.61 19.82
CA GLY A 131 -11.49 -18.05 20.55
C GLY A 131 -10.54 -17.17 19.70
N GLU A 132 -10.81 -16.99 18.42
CA GLU A 132 -10.03 -16.15 17.50
C GLU A 132 -10.58 -14.70 17.49
N THR A 133 -9.69 -13.71 17.48
CA THR A 133 -10.08 -12.33 17.20
C THR A 133 -10.20 -12.11 15.69
N ASP A 134 -10.85 -11.00 15.27
CA ASP A 134 -10.87 -10.58 13.87
C ASP A 134 -9.46 -10.37 13.29
N SER A 135 -8.55 -9.85 14.13
CA SER A 135 -7.14 -9.66 13.78
C SER A 135 -6.41 -11.00 13.56
N ASP A 136 -6.73 -12.03 14.35
CA ASP A 136 -6.15 -13.36 14.20
C ASP A 136 -6.69 -14.03 12.94
N MET A 137 -7.99 -13.87 12.63
CA MET A 137 -8.58 -14.30 11.37
C MET A 137 -7.85 -13.68 10.16
N GLY A 138 -7.60 -12.38 10.21
CA GLY A 138 -6.85 -11.68 9.15
C GLY A 138 -5.43 -12.24 8.97
N ARG A 139 -4.72 -12.52 10.06
CA ARG A 139 -3.39 -13.14 10.03
C ARG A 139 -3.42 -14.57 9.52
N ARG A 140 -4.36 -15.39 9.97
CA ARG A 140 -4.53 -16.77 9.48
C ARG A 140 -4.75 -16.81 7.99
N LYS A 141 -5.67 -15.99 7.46
CA LYS A 141 -5.91 -15.85 6.03
C LYS A 141 -4.67 -15.37 5.27
N ALA A 142 -3.90 -14.44 5.84
CA ALA A 142 -2.64 -13.99 5.25
C ALA A 142 -1.61 -15.12 5.16
N LEU A 143 -1.46 -15.95 6.20
CA LEU A 143 -0.56 -17.09 6.20
C LEU A 143 -0.97 -18.15 5.16
N GLU A 144 -2.27 -18.44 5.03
CA GLU A 144 -2.78 -19.34 4.00
C GLU A 144 -2.49 -18.80 2.59
N PHE A 145 -2.76 -17.53 2.35
CA PHE A 145 -2.42 -16.85 1.09
C PHE A 145 -0.93 -16.98 0.77
N LEU A 146 -0.06 -16.66 1.72
CA LEU A 146 1.39 -16.78 1.55
C LEU A 146 1.86 -18.20 1.27
N ASP A 147 1.22 -19.20 1.89
CA ASP A 147 1.54 -20.61 1.65
C ASP A 147 1.17 -21.02 0.23
N LYS A 148 -0.02 -20.67 -0.24
CA LYS A 148 -0.49 -21.05 -1.58
C LYS A 148 0.26 -20.34 -2.71
N LEU A 149 0.78 -19.13 -2.46
CA LEU A 149 1.66 -18.44 -3.40
C LEU A 149 2.98 -19.18 -3.69
N LYS A 150 3.38 -20.16 -2.87
CA LYS A 150 4.57 -21.01 -3.13
C LYS A 150 4.38 -21.89 -4.36
N GLY A 151 3.16 -22.09 -4.85
CA GLY A 151 2.87 -22.92 -6.01
C GLY A 151 3.02 -24.42 -5.77
N VAL A 152 3.01 -24.86 -4.51
CA VAL A 152 3.04 -26.29 -4.16
C VAL A 152 1.64 -26.89 -4.31
N GLY A 153 1.55 -28.05 -4.96
CA GLY A 153 0.30 -28.79 -5.08
C GLY A 153 -0.24 -29.25 -3.72
N PHE A 154 -1.54 -29.13 -3.52
CA PHE A 154 -2.21 -29.48 -2.26
C PHE A 154 -3.57 -30.16 -2.44
N ALA A 155 -4.19 -30.00 -3.61
CA ALA A 155 -5.53 -30.52 -3.89
C ALA A 155 -5.47 -31.87 -4.61
N GLN A 156 -6.26 -32.84 -4.13
CA GLN A 156 -6.35 -34.17 -4.73
C GLN A 156 -7.04 -34.05 -6.12
N PRO A 157 -6.40 -34.52 -7.20
CA PRO A 157 -7.03 -34.48 -8.51
C PRO A 157 -8.27 -35.43 -8.59
N ASN A 158 -9.27 -34.99 -9.37
CA ASN A 158 -10.39 -35.85 -9.69
C ASN A 158 -9.90 -37.06 -10.51
N PRO A 159 -10.24 -38.30 -10.16
CA PRO A 159 -9.85 -39.49 -10.94
C PRO A 159 -10.43 -39.53 -12.37
N TYR A 160 -11.51 -38.74 -12.58
CA TYR A 160 -12.18 -38.64 -13.90
C TYR A 160 -12.24 -37.17 -14.35
N PRO A 161 -11.10 -36.52 -14.62
CA PRO A 161 -11.09 -35.11 -14.99
C PRO A 161 -11.59 -34.89 -16.42
N MET A 162 -12.21 -33.72 -16.68
CA MET A 162 -12.61 -33.37 -18.06
C MET A 162 -11.41 -33.14 -18.98
N PHE A 163 -10.30 -32.65 -18.43
CA PHE A 163 -9.04 -32.43 -19.10
C PHE A 163 -7.90 -33.15 -18.37
N PRO A 164 -6.84 -33.60 -19.06
CA PRO A 164 -5.70 -34.23 -18.41
C PRO A 164 -5.07 -33.33 -17.37
N ASN A 165 -4.85 -33.86 -16.17
CA ASN A 165 -4.13 -33.17 -15.09
C ASN A 165 -2.64 -33.49 -15.14
N PRO A 166 -1.75 -32.59 -14.71
CA PRO A 166 -0.38 -32.96 -14.41
C PRO A 166 -0.34 -34.01 -13.28
N PRO A 167 0.72 -34.81 -13.19
CA PRO A 167 0.83 -35.81 -12.15
C PRO A 167 1.00 -35.18 -10.78
N GLY A 168 0.42 -35.82 -9.74
CA GLY A 168 0.51 -35.38 -8.34
C GLY A 168 -0.65 -34.50 -7.89
N LEU A 169 -0.45 -33.80 -6.76
CA LEU A 169 -1.42 -32.85 -6.24
C LEU A 169 -1.47 -31.57 -7.08
N LEU A 170 -2.67 -31.03 -7.23
CA LEU A 170 -2.88 -29.80 -8.01
C LEU A 170 -2.67 -28.56 -7.12
N ARG A 171 -2.13 -27.51 -7.71
CA ARG A 171 -2.02 -26.16 -7.15
C ARG A 171 -3.08 -25.24 -7.76
N LEU A 172 -3.19 -24.03 -7.22
CA LEU A 172 -3.98 -22.98 -7.84
C LEU A 172 -3.28 -22.42 -9.09
N GLU A 173 -4.05 -22.11 -10.11
CA GLU A 173 -3.61 -21.45 -11.35
C GLU A 173 -4.46 -20.19 -11.63
N PRO A 174 -3.91 -19.14 -12.26
CA PRO A 174 -2.56 -19.08 -12.80
C PRO A 174 -1.51 -18.80 -11.71
N HIS A 175 -0.47 -19.60 -11.66
CA HIS A 175 0.64 -19.37 -10.73
C HIS A 175 1.65 -18.37 -11.30
N SER A 176 1.99 -17.34 -10.54
CA SER A 176 3.04 -16.38 -10.89
C SER A 176 4.29 -16.59 -10.02
N PRO A 177 5.38 -17.12 -10.59
CA PRO A 177 6.63 -17.35 -9.85
C PRO A 177 7.20 -16.03 -9.27
N GLY A 178 7.66 -16.07 -8.02
CA GLY A 178 8.26 -14.91 -7.35
C GLY A 178 7.27 -13.87 -6.81
N LEU A 179 5.95 -14.00 -7.02
CA LEU A 179 4.97 -13.10 -6.44
C LEU A 179 5.01 -13.12 -4.91
N ARG A 180 5.23 -14.29 -4.30
CA ARG A 180 5.37 -14.45 -2.84
C ARG A 180 6.39 -13.48 -2.23
N GLU A 181 7.43 -13.12 -2.95
CA GLU A 181 8.52 -12.25 -2.50
C GLU A 181 8.17 -10.76 -2.58
N ARG A 182 7.05 -10.42 -3.24
CA ARG A 182 6.55 -9.05 -3.44
C ARG A 182 5.29 -8.75 -2.66
N ILE A 183 5.04 -9.55 -1.62
CA ILE A 183 3.97 -9.31 -0.66
C ILE A 183 4.49 -8.41 0.45
N TRP A 184 3.72 -7.37 0.75
CA TRP A 184 4.00 -6.36 1.75
C TRP A 184 2.99 -6.45 2.88
N TRP A 185 3.40 -6.13 4.08
CA TRP A 185 2.51 -6.03 5.23
C TRP A 185 2.39 -4.58 5.71
N GLY A 186 1.16 -4.08 5.83
CA GLY A 186 0.86 -2.79 6.43
C GLY A 186 0.88 -2.88 7.95
N ALA A 187 1.80 -2.18 8.60
CA ALA A 187 1.98 -2.24 10.04
C ALA A 187 1.85 -0.88 10.73
N ALA A 188 0.94 -0.78 11.70
CA ALA A 188 0.78 0.38 12.57
C ALA A 188 1.49 0.22 13.94
N SER A 189 1.89 -1.00 14.34
CA SER A 189 2.62 -1.27 15.59
C SER A 189 3.98 -1.92 15.34
N ASN A 190 4.88 -1.81 16.31
CA ASN A 190 6.19 -2.45 16.25
C ASN A 190 6.06 -3.98 16.21
N ALA A 191 5.18 -4.55 17.03
CA ALA A 191 4.96 -6.00 17.07
C ALA A 191 4.51 -6.57 15.72
N THR A 192 3.63 -5.87 14.98
CA THR A 192 3.18 -6.35 13.67
C THR A 192 4.24 -6.19 12.59
N ALA A 193 5.15 -5.23 12.71
CA ALA A 193 6.29 -5.11 11.81
C ALA A 193 7.30 -6.25 12.02
N VAL A 194 7.59 -6.61 13.27
CA VAL A 194 8.44 -7.75 13.61
C VAL A 194 7.83 -9.05 13.07
N TRP A 195 6.53 -9.28 13.30
CA TRP A 195 5.83 -10.44 12.76
C TRP A 195 5.91 -10.51 11.22
N ALA A 196 5.76 -9.38 10.53
CA ALA A 196 5.89 -9.34 9.07
C ALA A 196 7.30 -9.79 8.61
N ALA A 197 8.34 -9.35 9.30
CA ALA A 197 9.70 -9.77 9.04
C ALA A 197 9.89 -11.28 9.23
N GLU A 198 9.37 -11.84 10.31
CA GLU A 198 9.42 -13.28 10.58
C GLU A 198 8.74 -14.11 9.47
N GLN A 199 7.64 -13.60 8.91
CA GLN A 199 6.95 -14.23 7.79
C GLN A 199 7.59 -13.96 6.42
N GLY A 200 8.66 -13.18 6.36
CA GLY A 200 9.34 -12.79 5.11
C GLY A 200 8.46 -11.91 4.21
N MET A 201 7.63 -11.05 4.76
CA MET A 201 6.90 -10.02 4.04
C MET A 201 7.66 -8.70 4.07
N LEU A 202 7.60 -7.93 2.99
CA LEU A 202 8.11 -6.56 2.93
C LEU A 202 7.24 -5.64 3.82
N LEU A 203 7.77 -4.50 4.25
CA LEU A 203 7.09 -3.62 5.19
C LEU A 203 6.53 -2.37 4.52
N GLN A 204 5.22 -2.15 4.65
CA GLN A 204 4.61 -0.83 4.48
C GLN A 204 4.36 -0.25 5.88
N SER A 205 5.23 0.66 6.34
CA SER A 205 5.00 1.40 7.58
C SER A 205 3.82 2.35 7.36
N SER A 206 2.77 2.18 8.16
CA SER A 206 1.46 2.81 7.93
C SER A 206 1.53 4.34 7.95
N THR A 207 0.53 5.00 7.34
CA THR A 207 0.31 6.46 7.43
C THR A 207 -0.04 6.94 8.83
N LEU A 208 -0.29 6.02 9.75
CA LEU A 208 -0.49 6.23 11.17
C LEU A 208 0.25 5.15 11.96
N LYS A 209 0.58 5.44 13.21
CA LYS A 209 1.10 4.46 14.17
C LYS A 209 0.30 4.49 15.46
N PHE A 210 0.23 3.36 16.15
CA PHE A 210 -0.09 3.41 17.58
C PHE A 210 1.02 4.17 18.29
N ASP A 211 0.63 5.11 19.18
CA ASP A 211 1.60 5.93 19.90
C ASP A 211 2.23 5.11 21.04
N GLU A 212 3.34 4.46 20.73
CA GLU A 212 4.03 3.53 21.63
C GLU A 212 5.11 4.25 22.49
N SER A 213 5.50 5.47 22.14
CA SER A 213 6.63 6.15 22.83
C SER A 213 6.46 7.64 23.08
N GLY A 214 5.39 8.27 22.58
CA GLY A 214 5.18 9.73 22.68
C GLY A 214 6.14 10.57 21.84
N LYS A 215 7.03 9.96 21.06
CA LYS A 215 7.96 10.64 20.15
C LYS A 215 7.25 11.10 18.88
N PRO A 216 7.85 12.03 18.09
CA PRO A 216 7.34 12.39 16.77
C PRO A 216 7.12 11.19 15.87
N PHE A 217 6.13 11.27 14.96
CA PHE A 217 5.72 10.18 14.08
C PHE A 217 6.89 9.57 13.30
N HIS A 218 7.73 10.39 12.67
CA HIS A 218 8.85 9.91 11.88
C HIS A 218 9.91 9.18 12.70
N ILE A 219 10.10 9.55 13.98
CA ILE A 219 11.01 8.86 14.90
C ILE A 219 10.45 7.47 15.24
N GLN A 220 9.16 7.39 15.60
CA GLN A 220 8.52 6.11 15.90
C GLN A 220 8.50 5.16 14.71
N GLN A 221 8.34 5.70 13.49
CA GLN A 221 8.44 4.87 12.28
C GLN A 221 9.87 4.40 12.01
N ALA A 222 10.88 5.26 12.20
CA ALA A 222 12.28 4.86 12.06
C ALA A 222 12.66 3.74 13.04
N GLU A 223 12.21 3.83 14.30
CA GLU A 223 12.36 2.77 15.28
C GLU A 223 11.69 1.46 14.83
N GLN A 224 10.46 1.52 14.30
CA GLN A 224 9.76 0.37 13.74
C GLN A 224 10.53 -0.27 12.59
N ILE A 225 11.08 0.54 11.69
CA ILE A 225 11.86 0.06 10.53
C ILE A 225 13.12 -0.66 11.01
N ARG A 226 13.82 -0.13 12.02
CA ARG A 226 15.02 -0.78 12.60
C ARG A 226 14.69 -2.12 13.24
N LEU A 227 13.62 -2.19 14.03
CA LEU A 227 13.13 -3.44 14.63
C LEU A 227 12.74 -4.47 13.55
N TYR A 228 12.07 -4.04 12.49
CA TYR A 228 11.74 -4.90 11.35
C TYR A 228 12.99 -5.45 10.67
N LYS A 229 13.98 -4.61 10.35
CA LYS A 229 15.23 -5.03 9.69
C LYS A 229 16.03 -6.00 10.58
N GLU A 230 16.06 -5.77 11.89
CA GLU A 230 16.70 -6.67 12.85
C GLU A 230 15.99 -8.04 12.89
N ALA A 231 14.65 -8.06 12.98
CA ALA A 231 13.86 -9.29 12.96
C ALA A 231 14.02 -10.04 11.64
N TRP A 232 14.08 -9.34 10.50
CA TRP A 232 14.33 -9.92 9.19
C TRP A 232 15.67 -10.66 9.13
N LYS A 233 16.72 -10.00 9.61
CA LYS A 233 18.05 -10.60 9.70
C LYS A 233 18.07 -11.82 10.61
N LYS A 234 17.42 -11.74 11.78
CA LYS A 234 17.31 -12.84 12.74
C LYS A 234 16.52 -14.04 12.18
N ALA A 235 15.51 -13.79 11.35
CA ALA A 235 14.74 -14.85 10.67
C ALA A 235 15.54 -15.58 9.57
N GLY A 236 16.71 -15.08 9.16
CA GLY A 236 17.61 -15.77 8.24
C GLY A 236 17.20 -15.69 6.77
N HIS A 237 16.35 -14.72 6.40
CA HIS A 237 15.98 -14.53 4.99
C HIS A 237 17.18 -14.13 4.14
N GLN A 238 17.33 -14.75 2.95
CA GLN A 238 18.48 -14.55 2.07
C GLN A 238 18.38 -13.28 1.20
N ARG A 239 17.16 -12.77 0.99
CA ARG A 239 16.93 -11.55 0.23
C ARG A 239 16.93 -10.31 1.12
N GLU A 240 17.25 -9.17 0.53
CA GLU A 240 17.17 -7.89 1.23
C GLU A 240 15.71 -7.48 1.50
N PRO A 241 15.41 -6.97 2.69
CA PRO A 241 14.09 -6.42 2.98
C PRO A 241 13.88 -5.10 2.24
N ARG A 242 12.64 -4.80 1.88
CA ARG A 242 12.24 -3.47 1.42
C ARG A 242 11.23 -2.88 2.37
N VAL A 243 11.34 -1.57 2.59
CA VAL A 243 10.46 -0.81 3.46
C VAL A 243 9.92 0.40 2.70
N SER A 244 8.62 0.64 2.80
CA SER A 244 8.00 1.86 2.34
C SER A 244 7.43 2.69 3.49
N VAL A 245 7.49 4.01 3.33
CA VAL A 245 6.76 4.99 4.14
C VAL A 245 5.90 5.86 3.25
N SER A 246 4.75 6.29 3.75
CA SER A 246 3.86 7.19 3.02
C SER A 246 3.91 8.59 3.60
N ARG A 247 3.95 9.61 2.74
CA ARG A 247 3.98 11.04 3.11
C ARG A 247 3.11 11.88 2.19
N SER A 248 2.42 12.83 2.79
CA SER A 248 1.79 13.93 2.06
C SER A 248 2.84 15.03 1.86
N ILE A 249 3.33 15.19 0.63
CA ILE A 249 4.37 16.19 0.30
C ILE A 249 3.85 17.04 -0.84
N PHE A 250 3.83 18.37 -0.64
CA PHE A 250 3.29 19.34 -1.60
C PHE A 250 4.27 20.47 -1.79
N ALA A 251 4.93 20.50 -2.96
CA ALA A 251 5.79 21.60 -3.36
C ALA A 251 4.92 22.78 -3.83
N LEU A 252 5.07 23.94 -3.20
CA LEU A 252 4.29 25.14 -3.52
C LEU A 252 4.95 25.91 -4.67
N MET A 253 4.67 25.49 -5.90
CA MET A 253 5.27 26.02 -7.12
C MET A 253 4.53 27.25 -7.68
N ASN A 254 3.23 27.38 -7.38
CA ASN A 254 2.35 28.42 -7.90
C ASN A 254 1.24 28.79 -6.91
N ASP A 255 0.38 29.75 -7.26
CA ASP A 255 -0.69 30.24 -6.42
C ASP A 255 -1.79 29.17 -6.18
N GLN A 256 -2.00 28.27 -7.12
CA GLN A 256 -2.97 27.18 -6.97
C GLN A 256 -2.49 26.18 -5.92
N ASP A 257 -1.20 25.85 -5.90
CA ASP A 257 -0.61 25.00 -4.86
C ASP A 257 -0.72 25.67 -3.48
N ARG A 258 -0.46 26.97 -3.41
CA ARG A 258 -0.62 27.76 -2.17
C ARG A 258 -2.08 27.79 -1.69
N LEU A 259 -3.03 27.89 -2.62
CA LEU A 259 -4.45 27.86 -2.30
C LEU A 259 -4.87 26.51 -1.69
N TYR A 260 -4.39 25.41 -2.22
CA TYR A 260 -4.77 24.06 -1.77
C TYR A 260 -4.00 23.64 -0.51
N PHE A 261 -2.71 23.88 -0.44
CA PHE A 261 -1.82 23.30 0.58
C PHE A 261 -1.07 24.32 1.42
N GLY A 262 -1.23 25.62 1.20
CA GLY A 262 -0.52 26.65 1.95
C GLY A 262 -0.81 26.63 3.46
N ARG A 263 -1.94 26.05 3.90
CA ARG A 263 -2.29 25.87 5.31
C ARG A 263 -1.49 24.76 6.00
N ASP A 264 -0.90 23.85 5.23
CA ASP A 264 -0.09 22.73 5.74
C ASP A 264 1.39 23.13 5.97
N VAL A 265 1.76 24.35 5.62
CA VAL A 265 3.08 24.92 5.94
C VAL A 265 3.23 24.96 7.46
N ASN A 266 4.35 24.42 7.98
CA ASN A 266 4.59 24.23 9.42
C ASN A 266 3.57 23.29 10.11
N GLY A 267 2.98 22.38 9.40
CA GLY A 267 2.09 21.34 9.93
C GLY A 267 2.78 20.51 11.02
N THR A 268 2.00 19.97 11.94
CA THR A 268 2.47 19.09 13.02
C THR A 268 1.77 17.73 12.95
N ASP A 269 2.37 16.73 13.57
CA ASP A 269 1.74 15.43 13.74
C ASP A 269 0.41 15.59 14.50
N LYS A 270 -0.57 14.79 14.10
CA LYS A 270 -1.90 14.79 14.74
C LYS A 270 -2.04 13.55 15.61
N ILE A 271 -2.64 13.73 16.79
CA ILE A 271 -2.94 12.65 17.71
C ILE A 271 -4.44 12.43 17.71
N GLY A 272 -4.86 11.16 17.63
CA GLY A 272 -6.26 10.77 17.67
C GLY A 272 -6.45 9.40 18.33
N MET A 273 -7.70 8.97 18.44
CA MET A 273 -8.08 7.63 18.88
C MET A 273 -8.55 6.84 17.65
N ILE A 274 -8.07 5.63 17.47
CA ILE A 274 -8.52 4.75 16.38
C ILE A 274 -9.57 3.77 16.88
N GLU A 275 -9.37 3.24 18.07
CA GLU A 275 -10.29 2.40 18.82
C GLU A 275 -10.50 3.06 20.18
N ALA A 276 -11.48 2.60 20.94
CA ALA A 276 -11.89 3.26 22.19
C ALA A 276 -10.73 3.53 23.17
N ASP A 277 -9.66 2.74 23.09
CA ASP A 277 -8.52 2.77 24.02
C ASP A 277 -7.14 2.90 23.33
N LYS A 278 -7.09 2.98 21.99
CA LYS A 278 -5.82 3.02 21.24
C LYS A 278 -5.51 4.41 20.69
N ARG A 279 -4.58 5.08 21.37
CA ARG A 279 -4.01 6.34 20.89
C ARG A 279 -3.17 6.09 19.63
N ALA A 280 -3.40 6.91 18.62
CA ALA A 280 -2.66 6.88 17.38
C ALA A 280 -2.05 8.24 17.06
N ILE A 281 -0.90 8.19 16.41
CA ILE A 281 -0.22 9.35 15.86
C ILE A 281 -0.28 9.28 14.33
N PHE A 282 -0.62 10.39 13.71
CA PHE A 282 -0.69 10.58 12.26
C PHE A 282 0.39 11.56 11.84
N GLY A 283 1.17 11.20 10.83
CA GLY A 283 2.22 12.06 10.33
C GLY A 283 1.68 13.35 9.72
N LYS A 284 2.43 14.43 9.90
CA LYS A 284 2.13 15.74 9.31
C LYS A 284 2.17 15.68 7.78
N SER A 285 1.47 16.61 7.14
CA SER A 285 1.74 16.99 5.75
C SER A 285 2.96 17.89 5.69
N TYR A 286 3.77 17.72 4.65
CA TYR A 286 4.88 18.60 4.32
C TYR A 286 4.44 19.49 3.16
N ALA A 287 4.35 20.80 3.39
CA ALA A 287 4.05 21.78 2.34
C ALA A 287 5.02 22.96 2.44
N GLY A 288 5.54 23.39 1.32
CA GLY A 288 6.51 24.49 1.29
C GLY A 288 7.17 24.64 -0.07
N GLU A 289 8.00 25.67 -0.21
CA GLU A 289 8.86 25.80 -1.38
C GLU A 289 9.89 24.67 -1.41
N PRO A 290 10.39 24.27 -2.60
CA PRO A 290 11.27 23.10 -2.72
C PRO A 290 12.46 23.09 -1.76
N ASP A 291 13.16 24.21 -1.59
CA ASP A 291 14.34 24.33 -0.71
C ASP A 291 13.97 24.12 0.78
N GLN A 292 12.78 24.55 1.18
CA GLN A 292 12.27 24.33 2.52
C GLN A 292 11.93 22.84 2.72
N LEU A 293 11.22 22.24 1.75
CA LEU A 293 10.88 20.81 1.79
C LEU A 293 12.11 19.93 1.87
N ILE A 294 13.17 20.22 1.09
CA ILE A 294 14.43 19.48 1.14
C ILE A 294 15.02 19.52 2.56
N LYS A 295 15.05 20.68 3.20
CA LYS A 295 15.57 20.83 4.57
C LYS A 295 14.74 20.08 5.61
N GLU A 296 13.42 20.06 5.46
CA GLU A 296 12.52 19.36 6.39
C GLU A 296 12.54 17.86 6.20
N LEU A 297 12.47 17.39 4.95
CA LEU A 297 12.46 15.97 4.62
C LEU A 297 13.82 15.29 4.92
N ALA A 298 14.93 16.04 4.84
CA ALA A 298 16.23 15.55 5.27
C ALA A 298 16.29 15.21 6.77
N LYS A 299 15.36 15.74 7.59
CA LYS A 299 15.25 15.44 9.03
C LYS A 299 14.26 14.32 9.34
N ASP A 300 13.49 13.85 8.37
CA ASP A 300 12.55 12.74 8.56
C ASP A 300 13.31 11.42 8.60
N GLU A 301 13.58 10.89 9.79
CA GLU A 301 14.36 9.66 9.98
C GLU A 301 13.74 8.46 9.29
N ALA A 302 12.41 8.34 9.28
CA ALA A 302 11.74 7.21 8.64
C ALA A 302 11.91 7.24 7.11
N ILE A 303 11.87 8.41 6.50
CA ILE A 303 12.22 8.56 5.08
C ILE A 303 13.67 8.13 4.83
N GLN A 304 14.61 8.51 5.70
CA GLN A 304 16.02 8.12 5.52
C GLN A 304 16.21 6.59 5.59
N GLU A 305 15.50 5.93 6.48
CA GLU A 305 15.57 4.46 6.69
C GLU A 305 14.82 3.65 5.62
N ALA A 306 13.83 4.24 4.94
CA ALA A 306 12.99 3.55 3.96
C ALA A 306 13.64 3.44 2.58
N ASP A 307 13.29 2.38 1.83
CA ASP A 307 13.71 2.14 0.45
C ASP A 307 12.77 2.81 -0.56
N THR A 308 11.51 2.97 -0.16
CA THR A 308 10.44 3.50 -1.01
C THR A 308 9.66 4.59 -0.27
N VAL A 309 9.44 5.71 -0.93
CA VAL A 309 8.54 6.78 -0.46
C VAL A 309 7.29 6.80 -1.32
N LEU A 310 6.13 6.63 -0.70
CA LEU A 310 4.83 6.72 -1.34
C LEU A 310 4.23 8.09 -1.05
N LEU A 311 4.07 8.90 -2.10
CA LEU A 311 3.45 10.21 -2.02
C LEU A 311 1.93 10.06 -1.96
N THR A 312 1.30 10.43 -0.86
CA THR A 312 -0.18 10.45 -0.81
C THR A 312 -0.69 11.61 -1.64
N ILE A 313 -1.60 11.32 -2.56
CA ILE A 313 -2.09 12.29 -3.54
C ILE A 313 -3.53 12.71 -3.28
N PRO A 314 -3.91 13.96 -3.60
CA PRO A 314 -5.29 14.43 -3.58
C PRO A 314 -6.02 14.00 -4.87
N ASN A 315 -6.36 12.70 -5.00
CA ASN A 315 -6.93 12.14 -6.23
C ASN A 315 -8.17 12.89 -6.74
N THR A 316 -8.93 13.52 -5.84
CA THR A 316 -10.13 14.31 -6.19
C THR A 316 -9.84 15.55 -7.04
N LEU A 317 -8.59 16.00 -7.11
CA LEU A 317 -8.17 17.13 -7.96
C LEU A 317 -7.90 16.74 -9.42
N GLY A 318 -7.99 15.44 -9.75
CA GLY A 318 -7.90 14.93 -11.12
C GLY A 318 -6.47 14.60 -11.57
N VAL A 319 -6.36 14.01 -12.76
CA VAL A 319 -5.10 13.46 -13.28
C VAL A 319 -4.06 14.57 -13.47
N ASP A 320 -4.37 15.63 -14.22
CA ASP A 320 -3.41 16.68 -14.58
C ASP A 320 -2.78 17.33 -13.35
N TYR A 321 -3.62 17.63 -12.32
CA TYR A 321 -3.12 18.27 -11.13
C TYR A 321 -2.25 17.31 -10.29
N ASN A 322 -2.60 16.04 -10.22
CA ASN A 322 -1.77 15.03 -9.54
C ASN A 322 -0.44 14.80 -10.29
N VAL A 323 -0.42 14.82 -11.61
CA VAL A 323 0.80 14.79 -12.41
C VAL A 323 1.68 16.01 -12.11
N HIS A 324 1.09 17.21 -12.00
CA HIS A 324 1.79 18.42 -11.57
C HIS A 324 2.45 18.24 -10.19
N VAL A 325 1.69 17.78 -9.19
CA VAL A 325 2.22 17.52 -7.82
C VAL A 325 3.39 16.55 -7.86
N LEU A 326 3.23 15.40 -8.53
CA LEU A 326 4.26 14.36 -8.62
C LEU A 326 5.51 14.84 -9.38
N SER A 327 5.32 15.53 -10.51
CA SER A 327 6.41 16.11 -11.30
C SER A 327 7.21 17.17 -10.53
N SER A 328 6.51 17.99 -9.74
CA SER A 328 7.15 19.02 -8.91
C SER A 328 8.09 18.40 -7.87
N ILE A 329 7.67 17.32 -7.24
CA ILE A 329 8.52 16.58 -6.29
C ILE A 329 9.71 15.94 -7.01
N LEU A 330 9.48 15.26 -8.16
CA LEU A 330 10.54 14.58 -8.89
C LEU A 330 11.61 15.54 -9.40
N LYS A 331 11.22 16.73 -9.87
CA LYS A 331 12.12 17.70 -10.51
C LYS A 331 12.81 18.62 -9.52
N HIS A 332 12.11 19.03 -8.44
CA HIS A 332 12.58 20.13 -7.60
C HIS A 332 12.92 19.72 -6.16
N VAL A 333 12.46 18.55 -5.68
CA VAL A 333 12.70 18.10 -4.30
C VAL A 333 13.59 16.85 -4.27
N ALA A 334 13.26 15.84 -5.06
CA ALA A 334 13.96 14.56 -5.05
C ALA A 334 15.47 14.65 -5.35
N PRO A 335 15.95 15.46 -6.31
CA PRO A 335 17.38 15.61 -6.55
C PRO A 335 18.14 16.19 -5.36
N GLY A 336 17.57 17.21 -4.69
CA GLY A 336 18.17 17.82 -3.49
C GLY A 336 18.29 16.88 -2.29
N LEU A 337 17.53 15.78 -2.30
CA LEU A 337 17.58 14.71 -1.28
C LEU A 337 18.39 13.48 -1.73
N GLY A 338 18.95 13.48 -2.93
CA GLY A 338 19.67 12.34 -3.48
C GLY A 338 18.77 11.14 -3.81
N TRP A 339 17.45 11.35 -3.99
CA TRP A 339 16.52 10.29 -4.39
C TRP A 339 16.55 10.02 -5.89
N ARG A 340 16.98 11.01 -6.65
CA ARG A 340 17.15 10.97 -8.12
C ARG A 340 18.52 11.52 -8.51
#